data_aa096fd54884590f636539c00d75b150
#
_entry.id   aa096fd54884590f636539c00d75b150
#
_cell.length_a   1.000
_cell.length_b   1.000
_cell.length_c   1.000
_cell.angle_alpha   90.00
_cell.angle_beta   90.00
_cell.angle_gamma   90.00
#
_symmetry.space_group_name_H-M   'P 1'
#
loop_
_entity.id
_entity.type
_entity.pdbx_description
1 polymer ?
#
loop_
_entity_poly.entity_id
_entity_poly.type
_entity_poly.pdbx_seq_one_letter_code
_entity_poly.pdbx_strand_id
1 'polypeptide(L)'
;IGLFDQDDILHPSVLYAYVKEINEQGADYLYCDETTFKENDINKMLTMHFKPDYAPDNLRANNYICHFSVFSRKLLEGEELFRTAFDGAQDHDMILRLTDRAEKIVHVPRLMYYWRSHEGSTAASIDAKPYAIEAAKGAVADHLKKHGFKHFQITSTRACATIFRIRYQILGDPKISIVIANKDHVEDLKRCITSIQKNSTWSNYE
;
A
#
# COMPACT_ATOMS: atom_id res chain seq x y z
N ILE A 1 -2.63 -0.83 19.87
CA ILE A 1 -1.21 -1.18 19.68
C ILE A 1 -0.69 -0.32 18.55
N GLY A 2 0.50 0.26 18.72
CA GLY A 2 1.19 1.01 17.66
C GLY A 2 2.59 0.46 17.45
N LEU A 3 3.04 0.40 16.19
CA LEU A 3 4.41 -0.02 15.85
C LEU A 3 5.23 1.24 15.58
N PHE A 4 6.28 1.39 16.36
CA PHE A 4 7.13 2.57 16.35
C PHE A 4 8.61 2.16 16.39
N ASP A 5 9.38 2.62 15.43
CA ASP A 5 10.80 2.30 15.36
C ASP A 5 11.58 3.19 16.33
N GLN A 6 12.59 2.59 16.98
CA GLN A 6 13.29 3.19 18.12
C GLN A 6 14.10 4.46 17.79
N ASP A 7 14.42 4.68 16.52
CA ASP A 7 15.21 5.79 16.00
C ASP A 7 14.38 6.87 15.33
N ASP A 8 13.08 6.68 15.23
CA ASP A 8 12.14 7.60 14.58
C ASP A 8 11.53 8.61 15.56
N ILE A 9 10.73 9.53 15.04
CA ILE A 9 10.08 10.57 15.82
C ILE A 9 8.59 10.63 15.48
N LEU A 10 7.76 10.72 16.51
CA LEU A 10 6.32 10.98 16.35
C LEU A 10 6.02 12.48 16.49
N HIS A 11 5.09 12.97 15.69
CA HIS A 11 4.55 14.31 15.90
C HIS A 11 3.84 14.39 17.27
N PRO A 12 4.01 15.46 18.07
CA PRO A 12 3.45 15.54 19.41
C PRO A 12 1.93 15.33 19.51
N SER A 13 1.19 15.65 18.45
CA SER A 13 -0.27 15.51 18.42
C SER A 13 -0.79 14.20 17.82
N VAL A 14 0.10 13.24 17.42
CA VAL A 14 -0.34 12.02 16.73
C VAL A 14 -1.31 11.18 17.58
N LEU A 15 -1.00 11.01 18.87
CA LEU A 15 -1.85 10.23 19.77
C LEU A 15 -3.22 10.88 19.96
N TYR A 16 -3.26 12.21 20.10
CA TYR A 16 -4.52 12.95 20.17
C TYR A 16 -5.35 12.75 18.89
N ALA A 17 -4.73 12.93 17.73
CA ALA A 17 -5.42 12.77 16.46
C ALA A 17 -6.00 11.35 16.30
N TYR A 18 -5.23 10.32 16.63
CA TYR A 18 -5.67 8.93 16.51
C TYR A 18 -6.79 8.59 17.50
N VAL A 19 -6.68 9.01 18.76
CA VAL A 19 -7.75 8.81 19.75
C VAL A 19 -9.04 9.53 19.34
N LYS A 20 -8.91 10.70 18.73
CA LYS A 20 -10.06 11.41 18.17
C LYS A 20 -10.77 10.59 17.10
N GLU A 21 -10.03 10.06 16.11
CA GLU A 21 -10.62 9.24 15.04
C GLU A 21 -11.23 7.94 15.58
N ILE A 22 -10.60 7.31 16.58
CA ILE A 22 -11.17 6.14 17.26
C ILE A 22 -12.53 6.47 17.89
N ASN A 23 -12.63 7.61 18.61
CA ASN A 23 -13.86 7.99 19.30
C ASN A 23 -14.95 8.49 18.35
N GLU A 24 -14.60 9.22 17.30
CA GLU A 24 -15.57 9.85 16.40
C GLU A 24 -16.02 8.90 15.28
N GLN A 25 -15.13 8.03 14.78
CA GLN A 25 -15.40 7.16 13.65
C GLN A 25 -15.44 5.66 13.99
N GLY A 26 -15.05 5.28 15.22
CA GLY A 26 -14.93 3.88 15.60
C GLY A 26 -13.76 3.16 14.90
N ALA A 27 -12.70 3.91 14.56
CA ALA A 27 -11.56 3.34 13.86
C ALA A 27 -10.89 2.23 14.68
N ASP A 28 -10.61 1.10 14.07
CA ASP A 28 -9.89 -0.03 14.64
C ASP A 28 -8.52 -0.27 13.99
N TYR A 29 -8.27 0.38 12.84
CA TYR A 29 -6.96 0.49 12.21
C TYR A 29 -6.73 1.93 11.71
N LEU A 30 -5.57 2.52 12.01
CA LEU A 30 -5.22 3.90 11.63
C LEU A 30 -3.80 3.96 11.07
N TYR A 31 -3.57 4.89 10.16
CA TYR A 31 -2.26 5.27 9.66
C TYR A 31 -2.22 6.76 9.28
N CYS A 32 -1.04 7.31 9.12
CA CYS A 32 -0.86 8.72 8.77
C CYS A 32 0.18 8.90 7.66
N ASP A 33 0.28 10.15 7.17
CA ASP A 33 1.37 10.54 6.28
C ASP A 33 2.70 10.57 7.03
N GLU A 34 3.78 10.38 6.28
CA GLU A 34 5.13 10.33 6.82
C GLU A 34 6.10 11.20 6.01
N THR A 35 7.19 11.58 6.64
CA THR A 35 8.31 12.23 5.99
C THR A 35 9.61 11.56 6.40
N THR A 36 10.59 11.48 5.51
CA THR A 36 11.94 11.09 5.87
C THR A 36 12.75 12.34 6.20
N PHE A 37 13.60 12.25 7.22
CA PHE A 37 14.50 13.32 7.60
C PHE A 37 15.92 12.80 7.82
N LYS A 38 16.90 13.70 7.76
CA LYS A 38 18.31 13.35 7.86
C LYS A 38 18.93 13.88 9.16
N GLU A 39 19.87 13.12 9.71
CA GLU A 39 20.57 13.47 10.93
C GLU A 39 19.62 13.57 12.15
N ASN A 40 19.76 14.61 12.97
CA ASN A 40 18.91 14.86 14.14
C ASN A 40 18.01 16.10 13.95
N ASP A 41 17.80 16.54 12.72
CA ASP A 41 17.05 17.75 12.42
C ASP A 41 15.80 17.41 11.57
N ILE A 42 14.64 17.39 12.21
CA ILE A 42 13.34 17.12 11.54
C ILE A 42 12.99 18.17 10.47
N ASN A 43 13.64 19.34 10.47
CA ASN A 43 13.43 20.33 9.42
C ASN A 43 14.22 20.02 8.14
N LYS A 44 15.20 19.12 8.20
CA LYS A 44 15.92 18.60 7.03
C LYS A 44 15.17 17.43 6.39
N MET A 45 13.94 17.71 5.94
CA MET A 45 13.09 16.72 5.26
C MET A 45 13.68 16.36 3.90
N LEU A 46 13.75 15.05 3.62
CA LEU A 46 14.22 14.50 2.34
C LEU A 46 13.06 14.18 1.40
N THR A 47 12.06 13.51 1.90
CA THR A 47 10.87 13.11 1.14
C THR A 47 9.62 13.32 2.00
N MET A 48 8.50 13.56 1.33
CA MET A 48 7.17 13.56 1.97
C MET A 48 6.34 12.49 1.28
N HIS A 49 5.72 11.63 2.05
CA HIS A 49 4.86 10.57 1.56
C HIS A 49 3.41 10.85 2.01
N PHE A 50 2.65 11.47 1.12
CA PHE A 50 1.22 11.67 1.28
C PHE A 50 0.50 10.41 0.79
N LYS A 51 -0.20 9.76 1.69
CA LYS A 51 -0.83 8.46 1.45
C LYS A 51 -2.27 8.63 1.00
N PRO A 52 -2.80 7.72 0.17
CA PRO A 52 -4.23 7.70 -0.11
C PRO A 52 -5.02 7.15 1.07
N ASP A 53 -6.33 7.32 1.06
CA ASP A 53 -7.23 6.53 1.86
C ASP A 53 -7.06 5.03 1.54
N TYR A 54 -7.61 4.17 2.41
CA TYR A 54 -7.38 2.73 2.29
C TYR A 54 -7.75 2.20 0.90
N ALA A 55 -6.75 1.67 0.23
CA ALA A 55 -6.83 1.16 -1.13
C ALA A 55 -6.19 -0.25 -1.19
N PRO A 56 -6.97 -1.34 -1.07
CA PRO A 56 -6.44 -2.70 -0.95
C PRO A 56 -5.56 -3.12 -2.14
N ASP A 57 -5.91 -2.72 -3.36
CA ASP A 57 -5.09 -3.06 -4.53
C ASP A 57 -3.75 -2.30 -4.54
N ASN A 58 -3.72 -1.07 -4.04
CA ASN A 58 -2.48 -0.32 -3.85
C ASN A 58 -1.62 -0.96 -2.75
N LEU A 59 -2.25 -1.40 -1.63
CA LEU A 59 -1.53 -2.08 -0.56
C LEU A 59 -0.91 -3.41 -1.01
N ARG A 60 -1.58 -4.16 -1.86
CA ARG A 60 -1.03 -5.37 -2.50
C ARG A 60 0.17 -5.06 -3.38
N ALA A 61 0.13 -3.94 -4.09
CA ALA A 61 1.20 -3.53 -4.99
C ALA A 61 2.39 -2.87 -4.28
N ASN A 62 2.17 -2.25 -3.13
CA ASN A 62 3.15 -1.48 -2.39
C ASN A 62 2.74 -1.33 -0.92
N ASN A 63 3.66 -1.55 0.01
CA ASN A 63 3.42 -1.25 1.43
C ASN A 63 3.40 0.26 1.68
N TYR A 64 2.38 0.95 1.16
CA TYR A 64 2.26 2.40 1.30
C TYR A 64 1.83 2.85 2.71
N ILE A 65 1.19 1.96 3.48
CA ILE A 65 0.73 2.27 4.85
C ILE A 65 1.93 2.41 5.79
N CYS A 66 2.80 1.41 5.86
CA CYS A 66 4.04 1.33 6.63
C CYS A 66 3.92 1.97 8.04
N HIS A 67 4.34 3.21 8.20
CA HIS A 67 4.29 3.98 9.45
C HIS A 67 3.17 5.06 9.42
N PHE A 68 2.64 5.54 10.50
CA PHE A 68 2.59 4.96 11.83
C PHE A 68 1.31 4.13 11.93
N SER A 69 1.44 2.80 11.89
CA SER A 69 0.29 1.90 12.01
C SER A 69 -0.12 1.73 13.46
N VAL A 70 -1.38 2.02 13.75
CA VAL A 70 -2.01 1.79 15.06
C VAL A 70 -3.28 0.98 14.86
N PHE A 71 -3.47 -0.06 15.68
CA PHE A 71 -4.59 -0.96 15.52
C PHE A 71 -5.12 -1.49 16.85
N SER A 72 -6.39 -1.87 16.84
CA SER A 72 -7.05 -2.49 17.98
C SER A 72 -6.40 -3.85 18.32
N ARG A 73 -6.21 -4.13 19.60
CA ARG A 73 -5.72 -5.44 20.07
C ARG A 73 -6.57 -6.60 19.57
N LYS A 74 -7.88 -6.39 19.36
CA LYS A 74 -8.81 -7.40 18.84
C LYS A 74 -8.38 -7.95 17.48
N LEU A 75 -7.73 -7.14 16.64
CA LEU A 75 -7.27 -7.58 15.32
C LEU A 75 -6.15 -8.61 15.38
N LEU A 76 -5.44 -8.70 16.52
CA LEU A 76 -4.40 -9.72 16.76
C LEU A 76 -4.92 -11.00 17.40
N GLU A 77 -6.17 -11.08 17.80
CA GLU A 77 -6.68 -12.29 18.46
C GLU A 77 -6.60 -13.49 17.52
N GLY A 78 -5.83 -14.51 17.94
CA GLY A 78 -5.57 -15.72 17.14
C GLY A 78 -4.57 -15.54 15.98
N GLU A 79 -3.88 -14.39 15.92
CA GLU A 79 -2.89 -14.08 14.88
C GLU A 79 -1.50 -13.88 15.48
N GLU A 80 -0.46 -14.24 14.73
CA GLU A 80 0.92 -13.84 15.04
C GLU A 80 1.13 -12.37 14.65
N LEU A 81 1.86 -11.62 15.46
CA LEU A 81 2.20 -10.25 15.11
C LEU A 81 3.10 -10.23 13.86
N PHE A 82 4.23 -10.92 13.92
CA PHE A 82 5.16 -11.06 12.80
C PHE A 82 5.37 -12.53 12.47
N ARG A 83 5.26 -12.89 11.21
CA ARG A 83 5.51 -14.24 10.73
C ARG A 83 6.94 -14.33 10.17
N THR A 84 7.76 -15.19 10.73
CA THR A 84 9.17 -15.37 10.32
C THR A 84 9.34 -15.76 8.85
N ALA A 85 8.32 -16.36 8.25
CA ALA A 85 8.31 -16.68 6.83
C ALA A 85 8.45 -15.44 5.92
N PHE A 86 8.18 -14.24 6.46
CA PHE A 86 8.24 -12.97 5.73
C PHE A 86 9.23 -11.98 6.34
N ASP A 87 10.28 -12.48 6.98
CA ASP A 87 11.36 -11.66 7.52
C ASP A 87 11.94 -10.73 6.43
N GLY A 88 12.00 -9.43 6.75
CA GLY A 88 12.35 -8.36 5.81
C GLY A 88 11.14 -7.66 5.15
N ALA A 89 9.92 -8.23 5.28
CA ALA A 89 8.65 -7.64 4.89
C ALA A 89 7.52 -7.99 5.88
N GLN A 90 7.90 -8.23 7.14
CA GLN A 90 7.00 -8.65 8.21
C GLN A 90 5.90 -7.63 8.52
N ASP A 91 6.21 -6.35 8.34
CA ASP A 91 5.27 -5.24 8.48
C ASP A 91 4.21 -5.26 7.36
N HIS A 92 4.62 -5.46 6.11
CA HIS A 92 3.69 -5.57 4.99
C HIS A 92 2.73 -6.76 5.14
N ASP A 93 3.26 -7.92 5.53
CA ASP A 93 2.46 -9.10 5.85
C ASP A 93 1.45 -8.83 6.97
N MET A 94 1.90 -8.23 8.07
CA MET A 94 1.04 -7.89 9.19
C MET A 94 -0.06 -6.90 8.77
N ILE A 95 0.30 -5.83 8.04
CA ILE A 95 -0.65 -4.81 7.60
C ILE A 95 -1.73 -5.43 6.71
N LEU A 96 -1.35 -6.26 5.73
CA LEU A 96 -2.31 -7.00 4.88
C LEU A 96 -3.29 -7.82 5.71
N ARG A 97 -2.80 -8.59 6.70
CA ARG A 97 -3.64 -9.44 7.53
C ARG A 97 -4.56 -8.64 8.46
N LEU A 98 -4.06 -7.57 9.08
CA LEU A 98 -4.86 -6.79 10.01
C LEU A 98 -5.87 -5.90 9.31
N THR A 99 -5.55 -5.35 8.15
CA THR A 99 -6.51 -4.57 7.36
C THR A 99 -7.62 -5.42 6.77
N ASP A 100 -7.41 -6.71 6.53
CA ASP A 100 -8.47 -7.66 6.16
C ASP A 100 -9.50 -7.89 7.28
N ARG A 101 -9.09 -7.72 8.53
CA ARG A 101 -9.93 -7.95 9.72
C ARG A 101 -10.54 -6.67 10.27
N ALA A 102 -9.99 -5.54 9.89
CA ALA A 102 -10.45 -4.25 10.38
C ALA A 102 -11.84 -3.92 9.84
N GLU A 103 -12.72 -3.47 10.73
CA GLU A 103 -14.05 -2.98 10.36
C GLU A 103 -14.00 -1.53 9.88
N LYS A 104 -13.11 -0.73 10.46
CA LYS A 104 -12.95 0.68 10.13
C LYS A 104 -11.48 1.09 10.06
N ILE A 105 -10.98 1.25 8.85
CA ILE A 105 -9.64 1.77 8.58
C ILE A 105 -9.74 3.27 8.33
N VAL A 106 -8.93 4.06 9.03
CA VAL A 106 -8.91 5.52 8.89
C VAL A 106 -7.50 6.01 8.57
N HIS A 107 -7.38 6.75 7.49
CA HIS A 107 -6.21 7.54 7.15
C HIS A 107 -6.29 8.91 7.82
N VAL A 108 -5.26 9.31 8.55
CA VAL A 108 -5.11 10.67 9.10
C VAL A 108 -4.19 11.45 8.16
N PRO A 109 -4.73 12.33 7.28
CA PRO A 109 -3.98 12.98 6.21
C PRO A 109 -3.11 14.13 6.74
N ARG A 110 -2.16 13.79 7.58
CA ARG A 110 -1.22 14.72 8.21
C ARG A 110 0.15 14.05 8.35
N LEU A 111 1.23 14.81 8.15
CA LEU A 111 2.59 14.39 8.44
C LEU A 111 2.78 14.24 9.95
N MET A 112 2.64 13.01 10.46
CA MET A 112 2.71 12.73 11.89
C MET A 112 3.77 11.69 12.26
N TYR A 113 4.49 11.16 11.28
CA TYR A 113 5.59 10.26 11.46
C TYR A 113 6.83 10.79 10.74
N TYR A 114 7.96 10.85 11.46
CA TYR A 114 9.23 11.31 10.95
C TYR A 114 10.19 10.13 10.96
N TRP A 115 10.44 9.59 9.77
CA TRP A 115 11.30 8.44 9.54
C TRP A 115 12.75 8.89 9.37
N ARG A 116 13.62 8.41 10.26
CA ARG A 116 15.04 8.77 10.23
C ARG A 116 15.77 8.03 9.13
N SER A 117 16.42 8.78 8.23
CA SER A 117 17.31 8.22 7.21
C SER A 117 18.76 8.28 7.70
N HIS A 118 19.41 7.14 7.78
CA HIS A 118 20.85 7.03 8.09
C HIS A 118 21.53 6.04 7.13
N GLU A 119 22.86 6.08 7.06
CA GLU A 119 23.63 5.10 6.28
C GLU A 119 23.38 3.69 6.85
N GLY A 120 22.82 2.79 6.04
CA GLY A 120 22.41 1.44 6.43
C GLY A 120 20.94 1.27 6.76
N SER A 121 20.12 2.34 6.77
CA SER A 121 18.67 2.21 6.87
C SER A 121 18.08 1.54 5.62
N THR A 122 16.96 0.84 5.78
CA THR A 122 16.24 0.22 4.66
C THR A 122 15.78 1.27 3.63
N ALA A 123 15.53 2.51 4.11
CA ALA A 123 15.22 3.66 3.26
C ALA A 123 16.39 4.10 2.34
N ALA A 124 17.64 3.84 2.74
CA ALA A 124 18.82 4.31 1.99
C ALA A 124 19.24 3.35 0.86
N SER A 125 18.90 2.07 0.90
CA SER A 125 19.33 1.07 -0.10
C SER A 125 18.39 -0.14 -0.15
N ILE A 126 17.24 0.03 -0.77
CA ILE A 126 16.26 -1.05 -1.02
C ILE A 126 16.84 -2.11 -1.95
N ASP A 127 17.66 -1.72 -2.93
CA ASP A 127 18.32 -2.63 -3.87
C ASP A 127 19.34 -3.57 -3.20
N ALA A 128 19.75 -3.28 -1.96
CA ALA A 128 20.71 -4.09 -1.23
C ALA A 128 20.10 -5.31 -0.52
N LYS A 129 18.77 -5.49 -0.54
CA LYS A 129 18.08 -6.57 0.18
C LYS A 129 17.12 -7.37 -0.70
N PRO A 130 17.61 -8.16 -1.70
CA PRO A 130 16.74 -8.95 -2.57
C PRO A 130 15.80 -9.90 -1.81
N TYR A 131 16.24 -10.42 -0.64
CA TYR A 131 15.42 -11.30 0.19
C TYR A 131 14.14 -10.61 0.71
N ALA A 132 14.20 -9.32 1.03
CA ALA A 132 13.05 -8.56 1.51
C ALA A 132 12.00 -8.37 0.39
N ILE A 133 12.45 -8.19 -0.85
CA ILE A 133 11.57 -8.11 -2.03
C ILE A 133 10.84 -9.44 -2.23
N GLU A 134 11.54 -10.56 -2.13
CA GLU A 134 10.91 -11.89 -2.27
C GLU A 134 10.00 -12.21 -1.08
N ALA A 135 10.36 -11.81 0.14
CA ALA A 135 9.49 -11.91 1.32
C ALA A 135 8.19 -11.11 1.12
N ALA A 136 8.28 -9.86 0.61
CA ALA A 136 7.11 -9.04 0.32
C ALA A 136 6.20 -9.65 -0.77
N LYS A 137 6.79 -10.18 -1.85
CA LYS A 137 6.03 -10.93 -2.87
C LYS A 137 5.36 -12.16 -2.28
N GLY A 138 6.05 -12.85 -1.37
CA GLY A 138 5.52 -14.01 -0.64
C GLY A 138 4.31 -13.63 0.22
N ALA A 139 4.40 -12.54 0.98
CA ALA A 139 3.31 -12.01 1.80
C ALA A 139 2.09 -11.66 0.95
N VAL A 140 2.29 -10.95 -0.16
CA VAL A 140 1.21 -10.61 -1.11
C VAL A 140 0.61 -11.88 -1.74
N ALA A 141 1.44 -12.87 -2.09
CA ALA A 141 0.96 -14.13 -2.65
C ALA A 141 0.11 -14.93 -1.65
N ASP A 142 0.53 -14.97 -0.38
CA ASP A 142 -0.24 -15.62 0.70
C ASP A 142 -1.59 -14.92 0.90
N HIS A 143 -1.57 -13.59 0.97
CA HIS A 143 -2.79 -12.77 1.07
C HIS A 143 -3.74 -13.03 -0.11
N LEU A 144 -3.26 -13.01 -1.35
CA LEU A 144 -4.08 -13.28 -2.53
C LEU A 144 -4.69 -14.68 -2.51
N LYS A 145 -3.93 -15.70 -2.09
CA LYS A 145 -4.45 -17.07 -1.94
C LYS A 145 -5.58 -17.16 -0.92
N LYS A 146 -5.44 -16.47 0.23
CA LYS A 146 -6.49 -16.38 1.26
C LYS A 146 -7.77 -15.73 0.72
N HIS A 147 -7.63 -14.77 -0.20
CA HIS A 147 -8.75 -14.15 -0.91
C HIS A 147 -9.30 -14.96 -2.10
N GLY A 148 -8.85 -16.21 -2.28
CA GLY A 148 -9.36 -17.12 -3.30
C GLY A 148 -8.77 -16.94 -4.70
N PHE A 149 -7.78 -16.07 -4.88
CA PHE A 149 -7.07 -15.96 -6.15
C PHE A 149 -6.17 -17.17 -6.36
N LYS A 150 -6.48 -18.00 -7.36
CA LYS A 150 -5.74 -19.25 -7.63
C LYS A 150 -4.58 -19.06 -8.60
N HIS A 151 -4.75 -18.15 -9.56
CA HIS A 151 -3.78 -17.92 -10.62
C HIS A 151 -3.46 -16.43 -10.76
N PHE A 152 -2.24 -16.07 -10.43
CA PHE A 152 -1.72 -14.71 -10.53
C PHE A 152 -0.21 -14.73 -10.71
N GLN A 153 0.35 -13.64 -11.19
CA GLN A 153 1.78 -13.42 -11.30
C GLN A 153 2.13 -12.10 -10.61
N ILE A 154 3.13 -12.13 -9.74
CA ILE A 154 3.64 -10.93 -9.05
C ILE A 154 5.05 -10.66 -9.59
N THR A 155 5.25 -9.48 -10.14
CA THR A 155 6.56 -9.03 -10.66
C THR A 155 6.89 -7.65 -10.12
N SER A 156 8.16 -7.39 -9.84
CA SER A 156 8.62 -6.03 -9.54
C SER A 156 8.46 -5.12 -10.76
N THR A 157 8.15 -3.85 -10.52
CA THR A 157 8.12 -2.87 -11.62
C THR A 157 9.54 -2.49 -12.03
N ARG A 158 9.68 -1.99 -13.26
CA ARG A 158 10.98 -1.51 -13.76
C ARG A 158 11.47 -0.26 -13.02
N ALA A 159 10.54 0.57 -12.57
CA ALA A 159 10.87 1.84 -11.92
C ALA A 159 11.30 1.67 -10.46
N CYS A 160 10.71 0.67 -9.76
CA CYS A 160 10.98 0.43 -8.35
C CYS A 160 10.77 -1.05 -8.04
N ALA A 161 11.79 -1.69 -7.46
CA ALA A 161 11.77 -3.13 -7.19
C ALA A 161 10.76 -3.54 -6.11
N THR A 162 10.40 -2.64 -5.21
CA THR A 162 9.42 -2.85 -4.13
C THR A 162 7.98 -2.50 -4.51
N ILE A 163 7.76 -2.00 -5.72
CA ILE A 163 6.42 -1.80 -6.26
C ILE A 163 6.12 -2.96 -7.21
N PHE A 164 5.02 -3.67 -6.95
CA PHE A 164 4.66 -4.87 -7.68
C PHE A 164 3.57 -4.62 -8.70
N ARG A 165 3.72 -5.28 -9.84
CA ARG A 165 2.66 -5.49 -10.81
C ARG A 165 2.06 -6.86 -10.59
N ILE A 166 0.78 -6.90 -10.25
CA ILE A 166 0.02 -8.13 -10.08
C ILE A 166 -0.81 -8.35 -11.34
N ARG A 167 -0.63 -9.51 -11.97
CA ARG A 167 -1.45 -9.94 -13.10
C ARG A 167 -2.34 -11.08 -12.62
N TYR A 168 -3.63 -10.86 -12.65
CA TYR A 168 -4.64 -11.87 -12.34
C TYR A 168 -5.03 -12.64 -13.60
N GLN A 169 -5.36 -13.91 -13.46
CA GLN A 169 -6.00 -14.65 -14.53
C GLN A 169 -7.44 -14.13 -14.68
N ILE A 170 -7.79 -13.73 -15.88
CA ILE A 170 -9.17 -13.38 -16.20
C ILE A 170 -9.94 -14.68 -16.36
N LEU A 171 -11.04 -14.83 -15.61
CA LEU A 171 -11.93 -15.99 -15.69
C LEU A 171 -13.13 -15.67 -16.57
N GLY A 172 -13.40 -16.52 -17.54
CA GLY A 172 -14.50 -16.33 -18.49
C GLY A 172 -14.21 -15.24 -19.53
N ASP A 173 -15.27 -14.64 -20.03
CA ASP A 173 -15.24 -13.56 -21.03
C ASP A 173 -16.07 -12.35 -20.55
N PRO A 174 -15.64 -11.66 -19.46
CA PRO A 174 -16.38 -10.52 -18.92
C PRO A 174 -16.45 -9.38 -19.94
N LYS A 175 -17.64 -8.78 -20.06
CA LYS A 175 -17.85 -7.61 -20.91
C LYS A 175 -17.30 -6.36 -20.23
N ILE A 176 -16.54 -5.56 -20.98
CA ILE A 176 -15.98 -4.30 -20.52
C ILE A 176 -16.73 -3.15 -21.19
N SER A 177 -17.37 -2.29 -20.39
CA SER A 177 -17.98 -1.06 -20.89
C SER A 177 -16.98 0.08 -20.81
N ILE A 178 -16.66 0.70 -21.94
CA ILE A 178 -15.71 1.82 -22.05
C ILE A 178 -16.50 3.11 -22.17
N VAL A 179 -16.51 3.89 -21.08
CA VAL A 179 -17.22 5.18 -21.05
C VAL A 179 -16.26 6.30 -21.43
N ILE A 180 -16.53 6.99 -22.54
CA ILE A 180 -15.70 8.07 -23.06
C ILE A 180 -16.48 9.39 -22.98
N ALA A 181 -16.07 10.29 -22.10
CA ALA A 181 -16.61 11.65 -22.07
C ALA A 181 -16.12 12.42 -23.30
N ASN A 182 -17.05 12.94 -24.11
CA ASN A 182 -16.71 13.71 -25.29
C ASN A 182 -17.69 14.88 -25.49
N LYS A 183 -17.17 16.01 -25.95
CA LYS A 183 -17.96 17.16 -26.42
C LYS A 183 -17.21 17.83 -27.55
N ASP A 184 -17.84 17.85 -28.78
CA ASP A 184 -17.40 18.60 -29.95
C ASP A 184 -15.99 18.27 -30.53
N HIS A 185 -15.29 17.26 -30.00
CA HIS A 185 -13.96 16.85 -30.44
C HIS A 185 -14.01 15.53 -31.23
N VAL A 186 -14.67 15.54 -32.41
CA VAL A 186 -14.92 14.33 -33.21
C VAL A 186 -13.64 13.62 -33.63
N GLU A 187 -12.62 14.35 -34.06
CA GLU A 187 -11.36 13.75 -34.51
C GLU A 187 -10.57 13.11 -33.34
N ASP A 188 -10.63 13.67 -32.15
CA ASP A 188 -10.00 13.08 -30.95
C ASP A 188 -10.76 11.82 -30.55
N LEU A 189 -12.09 11.83 -30.54
CA LEU A 189 -12.91 10.65 -30.28
C LEU A 189 -12.62 9.53 -31.28
N LYS A 190 -12.55 9.85 -32.57
CA LYS A 190 -12.24 8.91 -33.65
C LYS A 190 -10.86 8.26 -33.42
N ARG A 191 -9.83 9.06 -33.09
CA ARG A 191 -8.49 8.55 -32.79
C ARG A 191 -8.52 7.63 -31.58
N CYS A 192 -9.26 8.01 -30.52
CA CYS A 192 -9.41 7.21 -29.30
C CYS A 192 -10.05 5.84 -29.63
N ILE A 193 -11.21 5.82 -30.29
CA ILE A 193 -11.92 4.59 -30.65
C ILE A 193 -11.05 3.71 -31.56
N THR A 194 -10.42 4.30 -32.59
CA THR A 194 -9.53 3.57 -33.51
C THR A 194 -8.36 2.96 -32.75
N SER A 195 -7.79 3.67 -31.76
CA SER A 195 -6.69 3.16 -30.94
C SER A 195 -7.15 1.99 -30.07
N ILE A 196 -8.32 2.07 -29.44
CA ILE A 196 -8.90 0.98 -28.66
C ILE A 196 -9.06 -0.26 -29.55
N GLN A 197 -9.71 -0.12 -30.70
CA GLN A 197 -9.95 -1.23 -31.63
C GLN A 197 -8.65 -1.88 -32.15
N LYS A 198 -7.63 -1.07 -32.43
CA LYS A 198 -6.36 -1.55 -32.99
C LYS A 198 -5.44 -2.20 -31.96
N ASN A 199 -5.42 -1.67 -30.71
CA ASN A 199 -4.41 -2.04 -29.71
C ASN A 199 -4.96 -2.95 -28.60
N SER A 200 -6.28 -3.13 -28.48
CA SER A 200 -6.87 -4.01 -27.48
C SER A 200 -6.78 -5.47 -27.95
N THR A 201 -6.30 -6.32 -27.04
CA THR A 201 -6.30 -7.77 -27.25
C THR A 201 -7.58 -8.43 -26.71
N TRP A 202 -8.36 -7.72 -25.92
CA TRP A 202 -9.66 -8.15 -25.41
C TRP A 202 -10.75 -7.70 -26.36
N SER A 203 -11.63 -8.62 -26.77
CA SER A 203 -12.66 -8.34 -27.80
C SER A 203 -14.06 -8.08 -27.23
N ASN A 204 -14.34 -8.55 -26.00
CA ASN A 204 -15.66 -8.40 -25.39
C ASN A 204 -15.78 -7.04 -24.66
N TYR A 205 -15.93 -5.97 -25.45
CA TYR A 205 -16.17 -4.62 -24.92
C TYR A 205 -17.21 -3.86 -25.75
N GLU A 206 -17.77 -2.83 -25.14
CA GLU A 206 -18.67 -1.87 -25.76
C GLU A 206 -18.31 -0.43 -25.41
#